data_156a7107347ae1e8cc73b053c0f92ae3
#
_entry.id   156a7107347ae1e8cc73b053c0f92ae3
#
_cell.length_a   1.000
_cell.length_b   1.000
_cell.length_c   1.000
_cell.angle_alpha   90.00
_cell.angle_beta   90.00
_cell.angle_gamma   90.00
#
_symmetry.space_group_name_H-M   'P 1'
#
loop_
_entity.id
_entity.type
_entity.pdbx_description
1 polymer ?
#
loop_
_entity_poly.entity_id
_entity_poly.type
_entity_poly.pdbx_seq_one_letter_code
_entity_poly.pdbx_strand_id
1 'polypeptide(L)'
;MKPHAGVSEKSNHNFIGSPSDDSLVTREIEVSIRETAAGYMLFEPDAIYIKKGTTVRFVITNTGAMSHEFYLGSFDEIQQHEQWMRSHPDMAHVDQNAVAIPAGETAELVWKFSVETNLEFVCLIDGHREAGMWGVIIVHD
;
A
#
# COMPACT_ATOMS: atom_id res chain seq x y z
N MET A 1 -1.75 22.60 -6.28
CA MET A 1 -1.42 22.45 -5.84
C MET A 1 -0.97 22.30 -5.19
N LYS A 2 -1.01 22.16 -5.05
CA LYS A 2 -0.69 22.04 -4.29
C LYS A 2 0.04 22.05 -3.67
N PRO A 3 0.24 22.05 -3.19
CA PRO A 3 1.05 22.17 -2.73
C PRO A 3 1.68 21.62 -2.25
N HIS A 4 2.07 21.59 -2.15
CA HIS A 4 2.65 21.16 -1.82
C HIS A 4 3.15 20.51 -1.45
N ALA A 5 3.25 20.73 -1.18
CA ALA A 5 4.28 19.77 -1.36
C ALA A 5 4.46 18.87 -0.14
N GLY A 6 5.60 18.83 0.53
CA GLY A 6 5.82 17.89 1.61
C GLY A 6 4.78 17.95 2.73
N VAL A 7 4.31 19.11 2.99
CA VAL A 7 3.31 19.31 4.04
C VAL A 7 2.00 18.65 3.63
N SER A 8 1.68 18.72 2.36
CA SER A 8 0.45 18.16 1.89
C SER A 8 0.45 16.64 1.93
N GLU A 9 1.60 16.00 1.93
CA GLU A 9 1.64 14.54 1.99
C GLU A 9 0.97 14.01 3.24
N LYS A 10 1.22 14.62 4.38
CA LYS A 10 0.62 14.18 5.62
C LYS A 10 -0.89 14.34 5.62
N SER A 11 -1.39 15.42 5.05
CA SER A 11 -2.82 15.63 5.01
C SER A 11 -3.50 14.76 3.96
N ASN A 12 -2.77 14.37 2.91
CA ASN A 12 -3.32 13.47 1.89
C ASN A 12 -3.70 12.11 2.46
N HIS A 13 -2.96 11.64 3.45
CA HIS A 13 -3.27 10.36 4.07
C HIS A 13 -4.63 10.35 4.76
N ASN A 14 -5.17 11.51 5.11
CA ASN A 14 -6.49 11.60 5.73
C ASN A 14 -7.61 11.13 4.83
N PHE A 15 -7.41 11.19 3.52
CA PHE A 15 -8.42 10.73 2.56
C PHE A 15 -8.56 9.22 2.53
N ILE A 16 -7.57 8.51 3.02
CA ILE A 16 -7.60 7.05 3.02
C ILE A 16 -7.60 6.49 4.44
N GLY A 17 -7.59 7.35 5.45
CA GLY A 17 -7.52 6.97 6.85
C GLY A 17 -6.24 7.43 7.48
N SER A 18 -5.73 6.67 8.44
CA SER A 18 -4.55 7.09 9.20
C SER A 18 -3.77 5.89 9.73
N PRO A 19 -2.46 6.09 9.99
CA PRO A 19 -1.71 5.06 10.72
C PRO A 19 -2.33 4.84 12.09
N SER A 20 -2.21 3.63 12.60
CA SER A 20 -2.71 3.28 13.92
C SER A 20 -1.77 2.28 14.56
N ASP A 21 -2.02 1.93 15.82
CA ASP A 21 -1.16 1.01 16.52
C ASP A 21 -1.85 -0.34 16.78
N ASP A 22 -1.05 -1.31 17.19
CA ASP A 22 -1.50 -2.69 17.36
C ASP A 22 -2.63 -2.84 18.35
N SER A 23 -2.68 -1.97 19.35
CA SER A 23 -3.70 -2.08 20.43
C SER A 23 -5.11 -1.81 19.92
N LEU A 24 -5.24 -1.15 18.77
CA LEU A 24 -6.54 -0.77 18.21
C LEU A 24 -7.00 -1.68 17.08
N VAL A 25 -6.21 -2.66 16.70
CA VAL A 25 -6.52 -3.57 15.59
C VAL A 25 -7.74 -4.42 15.90
N THR A 26 -8.71 -4.40 14.99
CA THR A 26 -9.91 -5.22 15.11
C THR A 26 -10.02 -6.28 14.02
N ARG A 27 -9.14 -6.22 13.02
CA ARG A 27 -9.13 -7.21 11.93
C ARG A 27 -7.72 -7.39 11.41
N GLU A 28 -7.34 -8.63 11.16
CA GLU A 28 -6.06 -8.96 10.56
C GLU A 28 -6.30 -9.54 9.17
N ILE A 29 -5.53 -9.07 8.19
CA ILE A 29 -5.65 -9.53 6.81
C ILE A 29 -4.29 -10.01 6.35
N GLU A 30 -4.22 -11.26 5.93
CA GLU A 30 -2.98 -11.82 5.38
C GLU A 30 -2.95 -11.60 3.88
N VAL A 31 -1.83 -11.08 3.41
CA VAL A 31 -1.61 -10.84 1.99
C VAL A 31 -0.33 -11.58 1.60
N SER A 32 -0.39 -12.35 0.54
CA SER A 32 0.78 -13.03 0.01
C SER A 32 1.24 -12.34 -1.26
N ILE A 33 2.55 -12.25 -1.43
CA ILE A 33 3.16 -11.78 -2.67
C ILE A 33 3.70 -13.01 -3.39
N ARG A 34 3.37 -13.14 -4.67
CA ARG A 34 3.78 -14.28 -5.47
C ARG A 34 4.34 -13.83 -6.81
N GLU A 35 5.42 -14.46 -7.23
CA GLU A 35 5.98 -14.29 -8.57
C GLU A 35 5.71 -15.55 -9.35
N THR A 36 5.28 -15.41 -10.61
CA THR A 36 4.94 -16.57 -11.44
C THR A 36 6.03 -16.85 -12.46
N ALA A 37 6.04 -18.07 -12.98
CA ALA A 37 7.00 -18.46 -14.01
C ALA A 37 6.82 -17.64 -15.29
N ALA A 38 5.62 -17.11 -15.53
CA ALA A 38 5.33 -16.29 -16.71
C ALA A 38 5.74 -14.82 -16.54
N GLY A 39 6.28 -14.45 -15.36
CA GLY A 39 6.75 -13.09 -15.14
C GLY A 39 5.73 -12.17 -14.48
N TYR A 40 4.60 -12.67 -14.06
CA TYR A 40 3.64 -11.86 -13.30
C TYR A 40 4.05 -11.79 -11.83
N MET A 41 3.72 -10.67 -11.22
CA MET A 41 3.93 -10.45 -9.79
C MET A 41 2.58 -10.05 -9.21
N LEU A 42 2.15 -10.75 -8.17
CA LEU A 42 0.76 -10.67 -7.72
C LEU A 42 0.66 -10.53 -6.21
N PHE A 43 -0.35 -9.78 -5.78
CA PHE A 43 -0.83 -9.82 -4.41
C PHE A 43 -2.03 -10.76 -4.34
N GLU A 44 -2.12 -11.55 -3.29
CA GLU A 44 -3.26 -12.43 -3.04
C GLU A 44 -3.73 -12.28 -1.61
N PRO A 45 -4.97 -11.84 -1.35
CA PRO A 45 -6.01 -11.48 -2.33
C PRO A 45 -5.73 -10.14 -3.00
N ASP A 46 -6.37 -9.88 -4.12
CA ASP A 46 -6.22 -8.62 -4.84
C ASP A 46 -7.47 -7.72 -4.77
N ALA A 47 -8.46 -8.13 -4.00
CA ALA A 47 -9.65 -7.33 -3.73
C ALA A 47 -10.06 -7.56 -2.28
N ILE A 48 -10.18 -6.47 -1.53
CA ILE A 48 -10.46 -6.55 -0.10
C ILE A 48 -11.58 -5.57 0.24
N TYR A 49 -12.57 -6.06 1.00
CA TYR A 49 -13.69 -5.23 1.47
C TYR A 49 -13.50 -4.97 2.95
N ILE A 50 -13.53 -3.70 3.34
CA ILE A 50 -13.29 -3.29 4.73
C ILE A 50 -14.42 -2.37 5.17
N LYS A 51 -14.97 -2.64 6.34
CA LYS A 51 -16.01 -1.77 6.91
C LYS A 51 -15.37 -0.49 7.45
N LYS A 52 -16.00 0.64 7.17
CA LYS A 52 -15.54 1.93 7.68
C LYS A 52 -15.39 1.88 9.20
N GLY A 53 -14.31 2.43 9.71
CA GLY A 53 -14.00 2.46 11.14
C GLY A 53 -13.12 1.30 11.59
N THR A 54 -12.80 0.38 10.70
CA THR A 54 -11.97 -0.79 11.05
C THR A 54 -10.50 -0.41 11.06
N THR A 55 -9.77 -0.85 12.08
CA THR A 55 -8.32 -0.78 12.10
C THR A 55 -7.78 -2.15 11.73
N VAL A 56 -7.00 -2.21 10.67
CA VAL A 56 -6.53 -3.46 10.08
C VAL A 56 -5.03 -3.59 10.26
N ARG A 57 -4.60 -4.79 10.64
CA ARG A 57 -3.20 -5.18 10.50
C ARG A 57 -3.08 -6.02 9.24
N PHE A 58 -2.34 -5.51 8.26
CA PHE A 58 -1.95 -6.31 7.11
C PHE A 58 -0.69 -7.08 7.46
N VAL A 59 -0.70 -8.36 7.23
CA VAL A 59 0.48 -9.22 7.40
C VAL A 59 0.85 -9.68 6.00
N ILE A 60 1.93 -9.13 5.47
CA ILE A 60 2.30 -9.32 4.07
C ILE A 60 3.52 -10.22 4.01
N THR A 61 3.38 -11.38 3.37
CA THR A 61 4.46 -12.35 3.22
C THR A 61 4.92 -12.38 1.79
N ASN A 62 6.20 -12.15 1.58
CA ASN A 62 6.80 -12.17 0.25
C ASN A 62 7.38 -13.56 -0.03
N THR A 63 6.69 -14.33 -0.85
CA THR A 63 7.14 -15.67 -1.22
C THR A 63 8.01 -15.67 -2.47
N GLY A 64 8.29 -14.49 -3.02
CA GLY A 64 9.08 -14.35 -4.24
C GLY A 64 10.58 -14.24 -3.97
N ALA A 65 11.33 -14.09 -5.04
CA ALA A 65 12.79 -13.96 -4.99
C ALA A 65 13.26 -12.51 -5.00
N MET A 66 12.38 -11.57 -5.25
CA MET A 66 12.70 -10.15 -5.31
C MET A 66 12.09 -9.40 -4.15
N SER A 67 12.66 -8.25 -3.82
CA SER A 67 12.05 -7.34 -2.85
C SER A 67 10.81 -6.70 -3.45
N HIS A 68 9.80 -6.48 -2.63
CA HIS A 68 8.56 -5.86 -3.04
C HIS A 68 8.14 -4.81 -2.02
N GLU A 69 7.10 -4.06 -2.36
CA GLU A 69 6.57 -3.00 -1.53
C GLU A 69 5.06 -3.11 -1.50
N PHE A 70 4.46 -2.75 -0.37
CA PHE A 70 3.01 -2.62 -0.23
C PHE A 70 2.73 -1.16 0.08
N TYR A 71 2.21 -0.43 -0.90
CA TYR A 71 1.90 0.99 -0.79
C TYR A 71 0.39 1.16 -0.90
N LEU A 72 -0.20 1.81 0.09
CA LEU A 72 -1.65 1.99 0.19
C LEU A 72 -2.00 3.43 -0.12
N GLY A 73 -2.92 3.67 -1.06
CA GLY A 73 -3.30 5.02 -1.38
C GLY A 73 -4.50 5.11 -2.29
N SER A 74 -5.00 6.32 -2.49
CA SER A 74 -5.97 6.58 -3.53
C SER A 74 -5.26 6.53 -4.88
N PHE A 75 -6.03 6.39 -5.94
CA PHE A 75 -5.46 6.37 -7.28
C PHE A 75 -4.64 7.62 -7.56
N ASP A 76 -5.15 8.79 -7.18
CA ASP A 76 -4.45 10.05 -7.39
C ASP A 76 -3.15 10.14 -6.59
N GLU A 77 -3.17 9.71 -5.34
CA GLU A 77 -1.97 9.70 -4.52
C GLU A 77 -0.89 8.81 -5.11
N ILE A 78 -1.30 7.65 -5.60
CA ILE A 78 -0.35 6.70 -6.18
C ILE A 78 0.30 7.30 -7.41
N GLN A 79 -0.48 7.94 -8.29
CA GLN A 79 0.07 8.58 -9.47
C GLN A 79 1.03 9.70 -9.13
N GLN A 80 0.69 10.53 -8.16
CA GLN A 80 1.55 11.62 -7.72
C GLN A 80 2.86 11.09 -7.12
N HIS A 81 2.75 10.03 -6.34
CA HIS A 81 3.93 9.42 -5.72
C HIS A 81 4.86 8.82 -6.77
N GLU A 82 4.31 8.16 -7.79
CA GLU A 82 5.11 7.64 -8.88
C GLU A 82 5.87 8.74 -9.61
N GLN A 83 5.20 9.86 -9.88
CA GLN A 83 5.83 10.99 -10.55
C GLN A 83 6.93 11.59 -9.69
N TRP A 84 6.69 11.71 -8.41
CA TRP A 84 7.68 12.23 -7.48
C TRP A 84 8.93 11.35 -7.47
N MET A 85 8.73 10.03 -7.44
CA MET A 85 9.83 9.07 -7.43
C MET A 85 10.65 9.13 -8.71
N ARG A 86 10.01 9.32 -9.85
CA ARG A 86 10.74 9.48 -11.13
C ARG A 86 11.60 10.73 -11.13
N SER A 87 11.13 11.80 -10.48
CA SER A 87 11.86 13.06 -10.40
C SER A 87 12.97 13.01 -9.35
N HIS A 88 12.90 12.07 -8.42
CA HIS A 88 13.83 11.99 -7.29
C HIS A 88 14.33 10.55 -7.13
N PRO A 89 14.97 9.97 -8.17
CA PRO A 89 15.29 8.55 -8.14
C PRO A 89 16.32 8.17 -7.08
N ASP A 90 17.13 9.13 -6.64
CA ASP A 90 18.19 8.86 -5.66
C ASP A 90 17.79 9.22 -4.24
N MET A 91 16.57 9.67 -4.01
CA MET A 91 16.14 10.07 -2.69
C MET A 91 15.41 8.95 -1.97
N ALA A 92 15.92 8.61 -0.80
CA ALA A 92 15.21 7.68 0.08
C ALA A 92 14.01 8.40 0.70
N HIS A 93 12.93 7.68 0.88
CA HIS A 93 11.76 8.21 1.57
C HIS A 93 11.11 7.11 2.39
N VAL A 94 10.41 7.53 3.44
CA VAL A 94 9.66 6.63 4.30
C VAL A 94 8.23 7.16 4.36
N ASP A 95 7.27 6.33 4.01
CA ASP A 95 5.86 6.68 4.02
C ASP A 95 5.14 5.88 5.08
N GLN A 96 4.21 6.51 5.77
CA GLN A 96 3.45 5.85 6.83
C GLN A 96 2.46 4.82 6.27
N ASN A 97 2.12 4.95 5.00
CA ASN A 97 1.14 4.08 4.33
C ASN A 97 1.83 3.04 3.44
N ALA A 98 3.08 2.75 3.70
CA ALA A 98 3.84 1.79 2.90
C ALA A 98 4.79 0.99 3.76
N VAL A 99 5.12 -0.19 3.28
CA VAL A 99 6.11 -1.05 3.93
C VAL A 99 6.86 -1.86 2.86
N ALA A 100 8.15 -2.03 3.07
CA ALA A 100 8.99 -2.85 2.19
C ALA A 100 9.02 -4.28 2.72
N ILE A 101 8.97 -5.24 1.81
CA ILE A 101 8.97 -6.66 2.17
C ILE A 101 10.10 -7.34 1.38
N PRO A 102 11.27 -7.52 1.98
CA PRO A 102 12.35 -8.24 1.30
C PRO A 102 11.97 -9.67 0.97
N ALA A 103 12.66 -10.25 0.01
CA ALA A 103 12.37 -11.62 -0.44
C ALA A 103 12.37 -12.59 0.74
N GLY A 104 11.35 -13.42 0.83
CA GLY A 104 11.24 -14.44 1.86
C GLY A 104 10.82 -13.93 3.23
N GLU A 105 10.54 -12.64 3.37
CA GLU A 105 10.22 -12.04 4.67
C GLU A 105 8.75 -11.68 4.78
N THR A 106 8.35 -11.35 6.00
CA THR A 106 6.98 -10.90 6.31
C THR A 106 7.09 -9.52 6.96
N ALA A 107 6.20 -8.62 6.55
CA ALA A 107 6.12 -7.28 7.11
C ALA A 107 4.68 -6.97 7.48
N GLU A 108 4.50 -5.96 8.34
CA GLU A 108 3.17 -5.58 8.81
C GLU A 108 2.93 -4.10 8.59
N LEU A 109 1.68 -3.78 8.29
CA LEU A 109 1.22 -2.40 8.20
C LEU A 109 -0.11 -2.30 8.93
N VAL A 110 -0.21 -1.37 9.88
CA VAL A 110 -1.45 -1.14 10.64
C VAL A 110 -2.06 0.16 10.17
N TRP A 111 -3.32 0.10 9.76
CA TRP A 111 -4.00 1.26 9.18
C TRP A 111 -5.45 1.31 9.60
N LYS A 112 -5.93 2.51 9.96
CA LYS A 112 -7.35 2.72 10.28
C LYS A 112 -8.06 3.28 9.06
N PHE A 113 -9.13 2.61 8.66
CA PHE A 113 -9.95 2.99 7.49
C PHE A 113 -11.16 3.77 7.98
N SER A 114 -11.04 5.10 8.04
CA SER A 114 -12.06 5.97 8.63
C SER A 114 -12.95 6.65 7.60
N VAL A 115 -12.70 6.44 6.31
CA VAL A 115 -13.42 7.12 5.24
C VAL A 115 -13.93 6.10 4.23
N GLU A 116 -15.21 6.22 3.85
CA GLU A 116 -15.75 5.40 2.77
C GLU A 116 -15.10 5.83 1.46
N THR A 117 -14.41 4.93 0.80
CA THR A 117 -13.68 5.25 -0.41
C THR A 117 -13.18 3.98 -1.06
N ASN A 118 -12.75 4.11 -2.31
CA ASN A 118 -12.05 3.04 -3.01
C ASN A 118 -10.58 3.39 -3.04
N LEU A 119 -9.75 2.42 -2.66
CA LEU A 119 -8.31 2.60 -2.57
C LEU A 119 -7.62 1.51 -3.37
N GLU A 120 -6.31 1.70 -3.59
CA GLU A 120 -5.46 0.67 -4.15
C GLU A 120 -4.33 0.34 -3.19
N PHE A 121 -3.84 -0.87 -3.28
CA PHE A 121 -2.53 -1.21 -2.75
C PHE A 121 -1.68 -1.68 -3.93
N VAL A 122 -0.41 -1.29 -3.93
CA VAL A 122 0.41 -1.42 -5.12
C VAL A 122 1.88 -1.55 -4.73
N CYS A 123 2.66 -2.21 -5.58
CA CYS A 123 4.11 -2.17 -5.48
C CYS A 123 4.60 -1.15 -6.50
N LEU A 124 5.26 -0.09 -6.03
CA LEU A 124 5.71 0.99 -6.90
C LEU A 124 7.16 0.83 -7.36
N ILE A 125 7.77 -0.33 -7.11
CA ILE A 125 9.07 -0.66 -7.69
C ILE A 125 8.91 -0.72 -9.21
N ASP A 126 9.86 -0.15 -9.91
CA ASP A 126 9.78 0.06 -11.35
C ASP A 126 9.43 -1.25 -12.08
N GLY A 127 8.36 -1.22 -12.88
CA GLY A 127 7.89 -2.37 -13.65
C GLY A 127 7.00 -3.34 -12.91
N HIS A 128 6.93 -3.25 -11.59
CA HIS A 128 6.16 -4.24 -10.80
C HIS A 128 4.65 -4.06 -10.94
N ARG A 129 4.17 -2.82 -10.96
CA ARG A 129 2.75 -2.57 -11.17
C ARG A 129 2.29 -3.13 -12.51
N GLU A 130 3.07 -2.90 -13.56
CA GLU A 130 2.76 -3.37 -14.90
C GLU A 130 2.75 -4.90 -14.99
N ALA A 131 3.48 -5.56 -14.09
CA ALA A 131 3.51 -7.02 -14.02
C ALA A 131 2.32 -7.59 -13.24
N GLY A 132 1.47 -6.72 -12.68
CA GLY A 132 0.25 -7.14 -12.00
C GLY A 132 0.19 -6.85 -10.50
N MET A 133 1.20 -6.17 -9.95
CA MET A 133 1.26 -5.96 -8.51
C MET A 133 0.42 -4.78 -8.05
N TRP A 134 -0.89 -4.97 -8.11
CA TRP A 134 -1.84 -4.01 -7.53
C TRP A 134 -3.14 -4.72 -7.20
N GLY A 135 -3.84 -4.16 -6.24
CA GLY A 135 -5.15 -4.64 -5.84
C GLY A 135 -6.01 -3.49 -5.37
N VAL A 136 -7.25 -3.79 -5.01
CA VAL A 136 -8.21 -2.76 -4.61
C VAL A 136 -8.72 -3.03 -3.20
N ILE A 137 -9.00 -1.93 -2.50
CA ILE A 137 -9.68 -1.97 -1.22
C ILE A 137 -10.93 -1.12 -1.34
N ILE A 138 -12.06 -1.69 -0.94
CA ILE A 138 -13.32 -0.97 -0.92
C ILE A 138 -13.72 -0.79 0.53
N VAL A 139 -13.71 0.47 0.99
CA VAL A 139 -14.13 0.81 2.34
C VAL A 139 -15.60 1.20 2.28
N HIS A 140 -16.44 0.44 2.94
CA HIS A 140 -17.89 0.60 2.85
C HIS A 140 -18.50 0.83 4.23
N ASP A 141 -19.72 1.33 4.23
CA ASP A 141 -20.48 1.57 5.45
C ASP A 141 -20.97 0.26 6.08
#